data_ef238758e1d4b0a49551afb7b9d5968d
#
_entry.id   ef238758e1d4b0a49551afb7b9d5968d
#
_cell.length_a   1.000
_cell.length_b   1.000
_cell.length_c   1.000
_cell.angle_alpha   90.00
_cell.angle_beta   90.00
_cell.angle_gamma   90.00
#
_symmetry.space_group_name_H-M   'P 1'
#
loop_
_entity.id
_entity.type
_entity.pdbx_description
1 polymer ?
#
loop_
_entity_poly.entity_id
_entity_poly.type
_entity_poly.pdbx_seq_one_letter_code
_entity_poly.pdbx_strand_id
1 'polypeptide(L)'
;KERATEQQIHIQASEQSLTEFVHDIKTPVTAMKLLIDQAEDMERKKALLYEWSRVNELLDKQLYLTRLESKNRDMYFEKVPLKRLVIEEIQLTRHISQVKGIGYELEFDTNPEVFTDVKWCRMMIRQILSNSLKYSQGKDIVIRSLAKKDHIALEITDYGRGISAKDLPRIFERGYTSTANRNETTSSGIGLYLVESVRHPLGIEVEVESTVGEGTTSVSYTHL
;
A
#
# COMPACT_ATOMS: atom_id res chain seq x y z
N LYS A 1 -7.67 6.96 38.12
CA LYS A 1 -8.34 5.91 37.32
C LYS A 1 -9.46 6.52 36.46
N GLU A 2 -10.37 7.36 37.00
CA GLU A 2 -11.47 8.00 36.26
C GLU A 2 -11.00 8.81 35.05
N ARG A 3 -10.00 9.69 35.18
CA ARG A 3 -9.47 10.49 34.06
C ARG A 3 -8.88 9.65 32.92
N ALA A 4 -8.27 8.51 33.23
CA ALA A 4 -7.76 7.59 32.21
C ALA A 4 -8.91 6.88 31.45
N THR A 5 -10.02 6.62 32.15
CA THR A 5 -11.23 6.01 31.55
C THR A 5 -11.97 7.02 30.66
N GLU A 6 -12.09 8.28 31.09
CA GLU A 6 -12.71 9.37 30.29
C GLU A 6 -11.90 9.67 29.02
N GLN A 7 -10.58 9.75 29.13
CA GLN A 7 -9.72 9.91 27.95
C GLN A 7 -9.86 8.74 26.98
N GLN A 8 -9.98 7.52 27.50
CA GLN A 8 -10.12 6.32 26.68
C GLN A 8 -11.47 6.28 25.94
N ILE A 9 -12.54 6.69 26.60
CA ILE A 9 -13.89 6.82 25.98
C ILE A 9 -13.87 7.90 24.90
N HIS A 10 -13.22 9.03 25.15
CA HIS A 10 -13.13 10.13 24.16
C HIS A 10 -12.31 9.72 22.91
N ILE A 11 -11.24 8.96 23.08
CA ILE A 11 -10.44 8.43 21.97
C ILE A 11 -11.28 7.44 21.16
N GLN A 12 -11.98 6.49 21.79
CA GLN A 12 -12.84 5.53 21.11
C GLN A 12 -13.98 6.19 20.34
N ALA A 13 -14.63 7.20 20.92
CA ALA A 13 -15.68 7.95 20.23
C ALA A 13 -15.13 8.71 19.01
N SER A 14 -13.94 9.29 19.11
CA SER A 14 -13.27 9.95 18.01
C SER A 14 -12.89 8.99 16.88
N GLU A 15 -12.37 7.80 17.21
CA GLU A 15 -12.03 6.75 16.25
C GLU A 15 -13.26 6.23 15.50
N GLN A 16 -14.36 6.00 16.21
CA GLN A 16 -15.62 5.56 15.63
C GLN A 16 -16.19 6.62 14.69
N SER A 17 -16.24 7.88 15.12
CA SER A 17 -16.69 9.01 14.29
C SER A 17 -15.85 9.16 13.03
N LEU A 18 -14.51 8.98 13.12
CA LEU A 18 -13.63 9.05 11.96
C LEU A 18 -13.87 7.88 10.99
N THR A 19 -14.12 6.67 11.51
CA THR A 19 -14.44 5.50 10.70
C THR A 19 -15.75 5.70 9.92
N GLU A 20 -16.79 6.19 10.59
CA GLU A 20 -18.09 6.53 9.99
C GLU A 20 -17.93 7.62 8.92
N PHE A 21 -17.20 8.69 9.23
CA PHE A 21 -16.91 9.77 8.28
C PHE A 21 -16.20 9.28 7.02
N VAL A 22 -15.17 8.45 7.15
CA VAL A 22 -14.47 7.91 5.98
C VAL A 22 -15.36 6.97 5.18
N HIS A 23 -16.22 6.17 5.85
CA HIS A 23 -17.20 5.33 5.18
C HIS A 23 -18.19 6.16 4.36
N ASP A 24 -18.69 7.25 4.93
CA ASP A 24 -19.66 8.14 4.29
C ASP A 24 -19.05 8.86 3.07
N ILE A 25 -17.78 9.26 3.14
CA ILE A 25 -17.07 9.82 1.98
C ILE A 25 -16.80 8.75 0.91
N LYS A 26 -16.59 7.49 1.29
CA LYS A 26 -16.32 6.42 0.32
C LYS A 26 -17.49 6.18 -0.62
N THR A 27 -18.71 6.37 -0.16
CA THR A 27 -19.93 6.24 -0.97
C THR A 27 -19.97 7.20 -2.17
N PRO A 28 -19.88 8.54 -2.00
CA PRO A 28 -19.86 9.47 -3.12
C PRO A 28 -18.59 9.31 -3.99
N VAL A 29 -17.45 8.95 -3.42
CA VAL A 29 -16.24 8.67 -4.19
C VAL A 29 -16.44 7.45 -5.10
N THR A 30 -17.15 6.42 -4.65
CA THR A 30 -17.51 5.28 -5.48
C THR A 30 -18.48 5.67 -6.60
N ALA A 31 -19.48 6.52 -6.30
CA ALA A 31 -20.39 7.06 -7.31
C ALA A 31 -19.65 7.89 -8.36
N MET A 32 -18.69 8.72 -7.96
CA MET A 32 -17.82 9.46 -8.90
C MET A 32 -17.10 8.53 -9.88
N LYS A 33 -16.63 7.36 -9.42
CA LYS A 33 -15.99 6.35 -10.30
C LYS A 33 -16.92 5.90 -11.42
N LEU A 34 -18.19 5.63 -11.08
CA LEU A 34 -19.19 5.21 -12.07
C LEU A 34 -19.44 6.30 -13.11
N LEU A 35 -19.49 7.57 -12.71
CA LEU A 35 -19.65 8.71 -13.63
C LEU A 35 -18.42 8.87 -14.53
N ILE A 36 -17.23 8.71 -13.97
CA ILE A 36 -15.98 8.77 -14.75
C ILE A 36 -15.91 7.63 -15.76
N ASP A 37 -16.37 6.41 -15.39
CA ASP A 37 -16.35 5.26 -16.29
C ASP A 37 -17.28 5.45 -17.50
N GLN A 38 -18.32 6.30 -17.41
CA GLN A 38 -19.22 6.66 -18.47
C GLN A 38 -18.71 7.80 -19.38
N ALA A 39 -17.58 8.44 -19.02
CA ALA A 39 -17.02 9.52 -19.82
C ALA A 39 -16.53 9.00 -21.19
N GLU A 40 -16.91 9.67 -22.27
CA GLU A 40 -16.54 9.33 -23.67
C GLU A 40 -15.13 9.80 -24.03
N ASP A 41 -14.72 10.97 -23.54
CA ASP A 41 -13.38 11.51 -23.75
C ASP A 41 -12.32 10.71 -22.98
N MET A 42 -11.54 9.92 -23.69
CA MET A 42 -10.56 8.99 -23.12
C MET A 42 -9.41 9.70 -22.39
N GLU A 43 -8.95 10.86 -22.85
CA GLU A 43 -7.86 11.58 -22.17
C GLU A 43 -8.36 12.22 -20.88
N ARG A 44 -9.53 12.82 -20.92
CA ARG A 44 -10.19 13.37 -19.73
C ARG A 44 -10.53 12.27 -18.72
N LYS A 45 -11.00 11.12 -19.21
CA LYS A 45 -11.29 9.96 -18.38
C LYS A 45 -10.05 9.47 -17.63
N LYS A 46 -8.90 9.33 -18.31
CA LYS A 46 -7.64 8.93 -17.69
C LYS A 46 -7.21 9.90 -16.59
N ALA A 47 -7.28 11.21 -16.86
CA ALA A 47 -6.93 12.23 -15.87
C ALA A 47 -7.84 12.17 -14.64
N LEU A 48 -9.16 12.03 -14.83
CA LEU A 48 -10.12 11.91 -13.75
C LEU A 48 -9.94 10.62 -12.93
N LEU A 49 -9.66 9.51 -13.59
CA LEU A 49 -9.37 8.23 -12.93
C LEU A 49 -8.09 8.33 -12.08
N TYR A 50 -7.08 9.03 -12.55
CA TYR A 50 -5.86 9.26 -11.79
C TYR A 50 -6.14 10.01 -10.49
N GLU A 51 -6.85 11.16 -10.55
CA GLU A 51 -7.19 11.93 -9.34
C GLU A 51 -8.14 11.18 -8.42
N TRP A 52 -9.13 10.48 -8.99
CA TRP A 52 -10.02 9.62 -8.21
C TRP A 52 -9.24 8.56 -7.42
N SER A 53 -8.26 7.92 -8.04
CA SER A 53 -7.45 6.90 -7.36
C SER A 53 -6.62 7.46 -6.21
N ARG A 54 -6.11 8.69 -6.36
CA ARG A 54 -5.39 9.39 -5.30
C ARG A 54 -6.29 9.65 -4.09
N VAL A 55 -7.51 10.13 -4.32
CA VAL A 55 -8.49 10.34 -3.24
C VAL A 55 -8.84 9.02 -2.56
N ASN A 56 -9.11 7.98 -3.34
CA ASN A 56 -9.44 6.66 -2.79
C ASN A 56 -8.28 6.05 -1.98
N GLU A 57 -7.03 6.21 -2.43
CA GLU A 57 -5.85 5.76 -1.70
C GLU A 57 -5.71 6.50 -0.34
N LEU A 58 -5.97 7.80 -0.29
CA LEU A 58 -5.94 8.57 0.95
C LEU A 58 -7.01 8.11 1.94
N LEU A 59 -8.22 7.85 1.46
CA LEU A 59 -9.32 7.32 2.27
C LEU A 59 -8.98 5.92 2.82
N ASP A 60 -8.44 5.04 1.98
CA ASP A 60 -8.02 3.70 2.42
C ASP A 60 -6.91 3.78 3.48
N LYS A 61 -5.90 4.65 3.29
CA LYS A 61 -4.85 4.88 4.30
C LYS A 61 -5.44 5.34 5.63
N GLN A 62 -6.39 6.26 5.59
CA GLN A 62 -7.04 6.76 6.81
C GLN A 62 -7.84 5.66 7.52
N LEU A 63 -8.59 4.83 6.79
CA LEU A 63 -9.30 3.67 7.35
C LEU A 63 -8.35 2.66 8.00
N TYR A 64 -7.22 2.36 7.36
CA TYR A 64 -6.23 1.46 7.93
C TYR A 64 -5.59 2.03 9.19
N LEU A 65 -5.26 3.32 9.22
CA LEU A 65 -4.76 3.98 10.44
C LEU A 65 -5.74 3.86 11.60
N THR A 66 -7.01 4.18 11.37
CA THR A 66 -8.04 4.10 12.42
C THR A 66 -8.18 2.67 12.94
N ARG A 67 -8.14 1.66 12.06
CA ARG A 67 -8.16 0.25 12.46
C ARG A 67 -6.91 -0.19 13.21
N LEU A 68 -5.75 0.37 12.90
CA LEU A 68 -4.50 0.10 13.63
C LEU A 68 -4.53 0.66 15.05
N GLU A 69 -5.14 1.81 15.23
CA GLU A 69 -5.25 2.49 16.53
C GLU A 69 -6.32 1.84 17.42
N SER A 70 -7.31 1.15 16.82
CA SER A 70 -8.32 0.42 17.58
C SER A 70 -7.72 -0.81 18.28
N LYS A 71 -8.17 -1.07 19.54
CA LYS A 71 -7.71 -2.21 20.35
C LYS A 71 -8.13 -3.58 19.80
N ASN A 72 -9.17 -3.63 18.98
CA ASN A 72 -9.70 -4.85 18.37
C ASN A 72 -9.12 -5.04 16.97
N ARG A 73 -7.88 -5.52 16.91
CA ARG A 73 -7.30 -6.00 15.65
C ARG A 73 -7.69 -7.46 15.48
N ASP A 74 -8.93 -7.73 15.09
CA ASP A 74 -9.33 -9.07 14.71
C ASP A 74 -8.70 -9.39 13.34
N MET A 75 -7.57 -10.11 13.38
CA MET A 75 -6.92 -10.65 12.19
C MET A 75 -7.47 -12.04 11.92
N TYR A 76 -7.92 -12.26 10.70
CA TYR A 76 -8.41 -13.54 10.25
C TYR A 76 -7.44 -14.17 9.25
N PHE A 77 -6.71 -15.18 9.72
CA PHE A 77 -5.70 -15.85 8.91
C PHE A 77 -6.31 -16.99 8.09
N GLU A 78 -5.98 -17.01 6.81
CA GLU A 78 -6.37 -18.07 5.88
C GLU A 78 -5.25 -18.39 4.88
N LYS A 79 -5.31 -19.58 4.27
CA LYS A 79 -4.41 -19.93 3.17
C LYS A 79 -4.92 -19.33 1.87
N VAL A 80 -4.04 -18.62 1.18
CA VAL A 80 -4.37 -17.95 -0.08
C VAL A 80 -3.19 -17.98 -1.04
N PRO A 81 -3.43 -18.22 -2.35
CA PRO A 81 -2.36 -18.14 -3.36
C PRO A 81 -1.78 -16.73 -3.43
N LEU A 82 -0.45 -16.60 -3.24
CA LEU A 82 0.23 -15.32 -3.23
C LEU A 82 0.04 -14.54 -4.55
N LYS A 83 0.10 -15.24 -5.67
CA LYS A 83 -0.11 -14.66 -7.01
C LYS A 83 -1.47 -13.97 -7.14
N ARG A 84 -2.52 -14.55 -6.51
CA ARG A 84 -3.86 -13.95 -6.50
C ARG A 84 -3.84 -12.59 -5.81
N LEU A 85 -3.24 -12.49 -4.62
CA LEU A 85 -3.13 -11.22 -3.88
C LEU A 85 -2.43 -10.15 -4.70
N VAL A 86 -1.31 -10.51 -5.35
CA VAL A 86 -0.53 -9.58 -6.18
C VAL A 86 -1.33 -9.11 -7.39
N ILE A 87 -1.99 -10.04 -8.13
CA ILE A 87 -2.77 -9.68 -9.32
C ILE A 87 -3.94 -8.75 -8.97
N GLU A 88 -4.65 -9.02 -7.87
CA GLU A 88 -5.76 -8.18 -7.44
C GLU A 88 -5.29 -6.74 -7.13
N GLU A 89 -4.11 -6.55 -6.54
CA GLU A 89 -3.55 -5.23 -6.27
C GLU A 89 -3.01 -4.53 -7.54
N ILE A 90 -2.42 -5.28 -8.46
CA ILE A 90 -2.04 -4.76 -9.79
C ILE A 90 -3.27 -4.22 -10.54
N GLN A 91 -4.38 -4.95 -10.51
CA GLN A 91 -5.63 -4.50 -11.16
C GLN A 91 -6.14 -3.17 -10.59
N LEU A 92 -6.01 -2.95 -9.28
CA LEU A 92 -6.39 -1.70 -8.64
C LEU A 92 -5.50 -0.51 -9.03
N THR A 93 -4.23 -0.76 -9.32
CA THR A 93 -3.25 0.27 -9.70
C THR A 93 -3.13 0.48 -11.21
N ARG A 94 -3.86 -0.30 -12.02
CA ARG A 94 -3.74 -0.34 -13.49
C ARG A 94 -3.87 1.04 -14.15
N HIS A 95 -4.80 1.86 -13.71
CA HIS A 95 -5.01 3.19 -14.31
C HIS A 95 -3.84 4.15 -14.00
N ILE A 96 -3.20 4.04 -12.83
CA ILE A 96 -1.98 4.82 -12.51
C ILE A 96 -0.83 4.35 -13.40
N SER A 97 -0.65 3.05 -13.51
CA SER A 97 0.34 2.39 -14.36
C SER A 97 0.20 2.84 -15.82
N GLN A 98 -1.01 2.84 -16.37
CA GLN A 98 -1.30 3.29 -17.73
C GLN A 98 -0.98 4.77 -17.96
N VAL A 99 -1.33 5.66 -17.02
CA VAL A 99 -1.02 7.10 -17.11
C VAL A 99 0.48 7.34 -17.11
N LYS A 100 1.24 6.56 -16.34
CA LYS A 100 2.69 6.67 -16.26
C LYS A 100 3.44 5.92 -17.37
N GLY A 101 2.76 5.06 -18.15
CA GLY A 101 3.40 4.20 -19.12
C GLY A 101 4.35 3.16 -18.51
N ILE A 102 4.05 2.71 -17.27
CA ILE A 102 4.84 1.73 -16.51
C ILE A 102 4.04 0.44 -16.41
N GLY A 103 4.58 -0.67 -16.89
CA GLY A 103 3.96 -1.99 -16.80
C GLY A 103 4.39 -2.78 -15.56
N TYR A 104 3.96 -4.04 -15.53
CA TYR A 104 4.35 -5.01 -14.52
C TYR A 104 4.84 -6.28 -15.18
N GLU A 105 6.01 -6.74 -14.78
CA GLU A 105 6.59 -8.03 -15.16
C GLU A 105 6.45 -9.00 -13.98
N LEU A 106 5.77 -10.13 -14.20
CA LEU A 106 5.49 -11.11 -13.16
C LEU A 106 6.32 -12.37 -13.38
N GLU A 107 7.24 -12.64 -12.47
CA GLU A 107 8.10 -13.82 -12.46
C GLU A 107 7.71 -14.74 -11.30
N PHE A 108 6.75 -15.63 -11.55
CA PHE A 108 6.25 -16.60 -10.59
C PHE A 108 6.49 -18.02 -11.14
N ASP A 109 7.57 -18.66 -10.74
CA ASP A 109 7.89 -20.03 -11.12
C ASP A 109 6.86 -21.03 -10.53
N THR A 110 6.35 -20.73 -9.36
CA THR A 110 5.32 -21.49 -8.65
C THR A 110 4.24 -20.55 -8.17
N ASN A 111 3.09 -21.11 -7.73
CA ASN A 111 2.03 -20.33 -7.10
C ASN A 111 1.88 -20.76 -5.63
N PRO A 112 2.80 -20.34 -4.74
CA PRO A 112 2.78 -20.76 -3.37
C PRO A 112 1.57 -20.17 -2.64
N GLU A 113 1.04 -20.94 -1.68
CA GLU A 113 0.05 -20.45 -0.74
C GLU A 113 0.74 -19.85 0.48
N VAL A 114 0.23 -18.72 0.94
CA VAL A 114 0.67 -18.05 2.16
C VAL A 114 -0.45 -18.10 3.20
N PHE A 115 -0.09 -18.27 4.48
CA PHE A 115 -1.04 -18.22 5.59
C PHE A 115 -1.01 -16.81 6.19
N THR A 116 -2.02 -16.00 5.91
CA THR A 116 -2.03 -14.58 6.24
C THR A 116 -3.46 -14.04 6.41
N ASP A 117 -3.58 -12.86 7.01
CA ASP A 117 -4.80 -12.06 6.88
C ASP A 117 -4.80 -11.36 5.51
N VAL A 118 -5.73 -11.77 4.65
CA VAL A 118 -5.84 -11.31 3.25
C VAL A 118 -5.96 -9.78 3.17
N LYS A 119 -6.74 -9.17 4.04
CA LYS A 119 -7.00 -7.72 4.01
C LYS A 119 -5.73 -6.91 4.32
N TRP A 120 -5.02 -7.30 5.38
CA TRP A 120 -3.80 -6.62 5.80
C TRP A 120 -2.61 -6.92 4.87
N CYS A 121 -2.48 -8.15 4.38
CA CYS A 121 -1.46 -8.52 3.40
C CYS A 121 -1.65 -7.75 2.08
N ARG A 122 -2.87 -7.68 1.57
CA ARG A 122 -3.19 -6.88 0.37
C ARG A 122 -2.86 -5.40 0.56
N MET A 123 -3.17 -4.84 1.72
CA MET A 123 -2.79 -3.46 2.06
C MET A 123 -1.28 -3.27 1.97
N MET A 124 -0.47 -4.19 2.54
CA MET A 124 0.99 -4.12 2.46
C MET A 124 1.47 -4.12 1.00
N ILE A 125 1.02 -5.09 0.19
CA ILE A 125 1.36 -5.19 -1.23
C ILE A 125 0.98 -3.89 -1.95
N ARG A 126 -0.21 -3.35 -1.71
CA ARG A 126 -0.69 -2.08 -2.30
C ARG A 126 0.22 -0.91 -1.97
N GLN A 127 0.65 -0.75 -0.71
CA GLN A 127 1.52 0.35 -0.31
C GLN A 127 2.90 0.27 -0.99
N ILE A 128 3.45 -0.92 -1.14
CA ILE A 128 4.72 -1.14 -1.83
C ILE A 128 4.55 -0.85 -3.34
N LEU A 129 3.54 -1.43 -4.00
CA LEU A 129 3.25 -1.20 -5.42
C LEU A 129 2.97 0.28 -5.72
N SER A 130 2.20 0.97 -4.86
CA SER A 130 1.91 2.40 -5.01
C SER A 130 3.19 3.24 -4.93
N ASN A 131 4.11 2.92 -4.02
CA ASN A 131 5.41 3.56 -3.93
C ASN A 131 6.27 3.27 -5.17
N SER A 132 6.36 2.02 -5.61
CA SER A 132 7.10 1.63 -6.80
C SER A 132 6.57 2.36 -8.03
N LEU A 133 5.25 2.42 -8.25
CA LEU A 133 4.65 3.21 -9.34
C LEU A 133 4.93 4.71 -9.21
N LYS A 134 4.88 5.23 -7.99
CA LYS A 134 5.08 6.66 -7.76
C LYS A 134 6.48 7.12 -8.14
N TYR A 135 7.48 6.32 -7.78
CA TYR A 135 8.88 6.70 -7.88
C TYR A 135 9.62 6.10 -9.08
N SER A 136 9.05 5.09 -9.74
CA SER A 136 9.63 4.46 -10.94
C SER A 136 9.73 5.43 -12.12
N GLN A 137 10.75 5.24 -12.96
CA GLN A 137 11.08 6.08 -14.12
C GLN A 137 11.26 5.20 -15.36
N GLY A 138 10.19 5.08 -16.15
CA GLY A 138 10.25 4.58 -17.53
C GLY A 138 10.53 3.10 -17.75
N LYS A 139 10.69 2.30 -16.68
CA LYS A 139 10.81 0.83 -16.77
C LYS A 139 9.69 0.16 -16.00
N ASP A 140 9.34 -1.04 -16.41
CA ASP A 140 8.33 -1.86 -15.75
C ASP A 140 8.77 -2.29 -14.35
N ILE A 141 7.80 -2.45 -13.46
CA ILE A 141 8.03 -2.96 -12.12
C ILE A 141 8.09 -4.49 -12.20
N VAL A 142 9.19 -5.06 -11.72
CA VAL A 142 9.39 -6.51 -11.68
C VAL A 142 8.91 -7.06 -10.34
N ILE A 143 8.05 -8.09 -10.39
CA ILE A 143 7.50 -8.75 -9.21
C ILE A 143 7.83 -10.23 -9.27
N ARG A 144 8.66 -10.70 -8.33
CA ARG A 144 9.13 -12.08 -8.25
C ARG A 144 8.59 -12.78 -7.01
N SER A 145 8.27 -14.05 -7.15
CA SER A 145 8.00 -14.92 -6.00
C SER A 145 9.04 -16.05 -5.97
N LEU A 146 9.76 -16.12 -4.86
CA LEU A 146 10.79 -17.11 -4.61
C LEU A 146 10.34 -18.00 -3.45
N ALA A 147 10.01 -19.27 -3.75
CA ALA A 147 9.71 -20.26 -2.72
C ALA A 147 11.01 -20.92 -2.25
N LYS A 148 11.33 -20.78 -0.97
CA LYS A 148 12.43 -21.47 -0.30
C LYS A 148 11.87 -22.55 0.61
N LYS A 149 12.76 -23.35 1.24
CA LYS A 149 12.35 -24.53 2.03
C LYS A 149 11.45 -24.20 3.23
N ASP A 150 11.62 -23.04 3.83
CA ASP A 150 11.02 -22.61 5.10
C ASP A 150 10.24 -21.27 4.99
N HIS A 151 10.38 -20.59 3.86
CA HIS A 151 9.72 -19.31 3.64
C HIS A 151 9.44 -19.01 2.16
N ILE A 152 8.54 -18.09 1.92
CA ILE A 152 8.25 -17.50 0.61
C ILE A 152 8.70 -16.05 0.64
N ALA A 153 9.48 -15.64 -0.35
CA ALA A 153 9.83 -14.24 -0.57
C ALA A 153 9.02 -13.67 -1.73
N LEU A 154 8.43 -12.49 -1.51
CA LEU A 154 7.86 -11.65 -2.56
C LEU A 154 8.78 -10.45 -2.75
N GLU A 155 9.40 -10.35 -3.91
CA GLU A 155 10.25 -9.23 -4.30
C GLU A 155 9.48 -8.30 -5.23
N ILE A 156 9.55 -7.00 -4.98
CA ILE A 156 8.99 -5.95 -5.84
C ILE A 156 10.12 -4.95 -6.11
N THR A 157 10.55 -4.89 -7.36
CA THR A 157 11.66 -4.04 -7.81
C THR A 157 11.15 -2.94 -8.72
N ASP A 158 11.43 -1.70 -8.38
CA ASP A 158 11.26 -0.54 -9.26
C ASP A 158 12.61 0.00 -9.73
N TYR A 159 12.60 0.67 -10.87
CA TYR A 159 13.76 1.31 -11.47
C TYR A 159 13.60 2.83 -11.41
N GLY A 160 13.30 3.31 -10.20
CA GLY A 160 13.09 4.72 -9.94
C GLY A 160 14.35 5.45 -9.48
N ARG A 161 14.13 6.57 -8.85
CA ARG A 161 15.21 7.43 -8.33
C ARG A 161 16.01 6.82 -7.19
N GLY A 162 15.54 5.72 -6.59
CA GLY A 162 16.13 5.13 -5.40
C GLY A 162 15.97 5.97 -4.13
N ILE A 163 16.51 5.45 -3.03
CA ILE A 163 16.46 6.04 -1.69
C ILE A 163 17.88 6.23 -1.19
N SER A 164 18.17 7.41 -0.63
CA SER A 164 19.50 7.68 -0.06
C SER A 164 19.77 6.82 1.18
N ALA A 165 21.02 6.45 1.43
CA ALA A 165 21.43 5.72 2.63
C ALA A 165 21.05 6.46 3.94
N LYS A 166 20.92 7.78 3.89
CA LYS A 166 20.48 8.62 5.02
C LYS A 166 18.98 8.47 5.29
N ASP A 167 18.17 8.31 4.22
CA ASP A 167 16.72 8.24 4.31
C ASP A 167 16.25 6.80 4.60
N LEU A 168 16.98 5.79 4.09
CA LEU A 168 16.61 4.37 4.15
C LEU A 168 16.22 3.87 5.55
N PRO A 169 16.92 4.19 6.65
CA PRO A 169 16.53 3.77 8.00
C PRO A 169 15.22 4.40 8.49
N ARG A 170 14.75 5.46 7.84
CA ARG A 170 13.65 6.29 8.28
C ARG A 170 12.38 6.14 7.46
N ILE A 171 12.41 5.40 6.36
CA ILE A 171 11.27 5.29 5.43
C ILE A 171 10.01 4.71 6.06
N PHE A 172 10.15 3.99 7.18
CA PHE A 172 9.05 3.39 7.94
C PHE A 172 8.53 4.29 9.08
N GLU A 173 9.18 5.44 9.36
CA GLU A 173 8.72 6.38 10.37
C GLU A 173 7.39 7.05 9.94
N ARG A 174 6.47 7.23 10.90
CA ARG A 174 5.17 7.87 10.64
C ARG A 174 5.36 9.31 10.12
N GLY A 175 4.78 9.58 8.94
CA GLY A 175 4.82 10.91 8.34
C GLY A 175 6.17 11.27 7.72
N TYR A 176 7.13 10.34 7.65
CA TYR A 176 8.42 10.61 7.04
C TYR A 176 8.30 10.74 5.52
N THR A 177 8.82 11.84 5.02
CA THR A 177 9.02 12.08 3.58
C THR A 177 10.43 12.61 3.39
N SER A 178 11.18 12.06 2.42
CA SER A 178 12.52 12.53 2.08
C SER A 178 12.52 14.02 1.74
N THR A 179 13.60 14.72 2.06
CA THR A 179 13.77 16.15 1.74
C THR A 179 13.66 16.44 0.24
N ALA A 180 14.06 15.48 -0.60
CA ALA A 180 13.88 15.55 -2.05
C ALA A 180 12.39 15.55 -2.49
N ASN A 181 11.48 15.12 -1.61
CA ASN A 181 10.03 14.98 -1.87
C ASN A 181 9.18 16.10 -1.26
N ARG A 182 9.75 17.00 -0.48
CA ARG A 182 8.98 18.06 0.21
C ARG A 182 8.22 18.98 -0.74
N ASN A 183 8.66 19.10 -1.97
CA ASN A 183 8.00 19.89 -3.03
C ASN A 183 6.93 19.08 -3.78
N GLU A 184 6.90 17.74 -3.61
CA GLU A 184 5.85 16.91 -4.16
C GLU A 184 4.72 16.80 -3.13
N THR A 185 3.65 17.56 -3.33
CA THR A 185 2.45 17.65 -2.47
C THR A 185 1.69 16.33 -2.27
N THR A 186 2.21 15.20 -2.78
CA THR A 186 1.49 13.93 -2.88
C THR A 186 1.92 12.84 -1.88
N SER A 187 2.91 13.08 -1.01
CA SER A 187 3.41 12.07 -0.06
C SER A 187 2.99 12.37 1.37
N SER A 188 2.10 11.55 1.94
CA SER A 188 1.70 11.66 3.36
C SER A 188 2.70 11.03 4.34
N GLY A 189 3.66 10.22 3.86
CA GLY A 189 4.58 9.44 4.70
C GLY A 189 3.89 8.36 5.54
N ILE A 190 2.65 7.97 5.19
CA ILE A 190 1.84 7.02 5.96
C ILE A 190 1.94 5.60 5.38
N GLY A 191 2.17 5.45 4.07
CA GLY A 191 2.11 4.15 3.40
C GLY A 191 3.05 3.10 3.98
N LEU A 192 4.35 3.39 4.06
CA LEU A 192 5.34 2.45 4.63
C LEU A 192 5.22 2.33 6.16
N TYR A 193 4.75 3.35 6.85
CA TYR A 193 4.40 3.24 8.28
C TYR A 193 3.29 2.21 8.51
N LEU A 194 2.28 2.14 7.63
CA LEU A 194 1.25 1.09 7.69
C LEU A 194 1.85 -0.30 7.49
N VAL A 195 2.77 -0.46 6.53
CA VAL A 195 3.51 -1.72 6.32
C VAL A 195 4.24 -2.13 7.60
N GLU A 196 5.02 -1.23 8.21
CA GLU A 196 5.75 -1.46 9.46
C GLU A 196 4.83 -1.90 10.60
N SER A 197 3.66 -1.25 10.70
CA SER A 197 2.72 -1.47 11.80
C SER A 197 2.05 -2.86 11.76
N VAL A 198 1.99 -3.52 10.58
CA VAL A 198 1.29 -4.79 10.42
C VAL A 198 2.21 -5.97 10.09
N ARG A 199 3.46 -5.72 9.64
CA ARG A 199 4.38 -6.80 9.28
C ARG A 199 4.61 -7.81 10.39
N HIS A 200 4.85 -7.35 11.62
CA HIS A 200 5.06 -8.23 12.78
C HIS A 200 3.81 -9.03 13.16
N PRO A 201 2.60 -8.41 13.32
CA PRO A 201 1.39 -9.18 13.56
C PRO A 201 1.06 -10.23 12.48
N LEU A 202 1.48 -9.99 11.22
CA LEU A 202 1.30 -10.95 10.12
C LEU A 202 2.41 -12.01 10.05
N GLY A 203 3.45 -11.93 10.87
CA GLY A 203 4.63 -12.80 10.77
C GLY A 203 5.43 -12.57 9.48
N ILE A 204 5.41 -11.33 8.95
CA ILE A 204 6.10 -10.96 7.71
C ILE A 204 7.32 -10.10 8.08
N GLU A 205 8.47 -10.44 7.53
CA GLU A 205 9.65 -9.59 7.54
C GLU A 205 9.73 -8.80 6.23
N VAL A 206 10.11 -7.53 6.32
CA VAL A 206 10.24 -6.65 5.15
C VAL A 206 11.62 -6.04 5.15
N GLU A 207 12.34 -6.25 4.07
CA GLU A 207 13.66 -5.65 3.78
C GLU A 207 13.55 -4.74 2.58
N VAL A 208 14.32 -3.67 2.58
CA VAL A 208 14.37 -2.71 1.47
C VAL A 208 15.83 -2.43 1.12
N GLU A 209 16.19 -2.74 -0.12
CA GLU A 209 17.47 -2.39 -0.71
C GLU A 209 17.27 -1.31 -1.76
N SER A 210 18.11 -0.29 -1.76
CA SER A 210 17.95 0.83 -2.68
C SER A 210 19.28 1.52 -2.98
N THR A 211 19.46 1.87 -4.25
CA THR A 211 20.60 2.67 -4.73
C THR A 211 20.05 3.89 -5.45
N VAL A 212 20.58 5.06 -5.11
CA VAL A 212 20.15 6.33 -5.75
C VAL A 212 20.47 6.27 -7.24
N GLY A 213 19.44 6.52 -8.06
CA GLY A 213 19.53 6.50 -9.53
C GLY A 213 19.37 5.11 -10.18
N GLU A 214 19.29 4.04 -9.40
CA GLU A 214 19.11 2.68 -9.93
C GLU A 214 17.71 2.13 -9.64
N GLY A 215 17.15 2.42 -8.43
CA GLY A 215 15.83 1.98 -8.02
C GLY A 215 15.77 1.41 -6.62
N THR A 216 14.67 0.71 -6.32
CA THR A 216 14.40 0.13 -5.01
C THR A 216 13.85 -1.28 -5.17
N THR A 217 14.36 -2.21 -4.38
CA THR A 217 13.81 -3.56 -4.22
C THR A 217 13.28 -3.73 -2.80
N SER A 218 11.99 -4.04 -2.69
CA SER A 218 11.36 -4.42 -1.43
C SER A 218 11.14 -5.92 -1.41
N VAL A 219 11.61 -6.59 -0.37
CA VAL A 219 11.46 -8.04 -0.19
C VAL A 219 10.63 -8.30 1.05
N SER A 220 9.54 -9.06 0.89
CA SER A 220 8.69 -9.49 1.98
C SER A 220 8.81 -10.99 2.16
N TYR A 221 9.22 -11.43 3.35
CA TYR A 221 9.37 -12.84 3.71
C TYR A 221 8.20 -13.29 4.58
N THR A 222 7.56 -14.40 4.24
CA THR A 222 6.54 -15.03 5.07
C THR A 222 6.89 -16.49 5.29
N HIS A 223 6.66 -17.00 6.50
CA HIS A 223 6.80 -18.42 6.79
C HIS A 223 5.69 -19.24 6.13
N LEU A 224 6.01 -20.50 5.79
CA LEU A 224 5.08 -21.47 5.21
C LEU A 224 4.11 -22.02 6.25
#